data_a08090494ac1c9af6bd74f53c6892046
#
_entry.id   a08090494ac1c9af6bd74f53c6892046
#
_cell.length_a   1.000
_cell.length_b   1.000
_cell.length_c   1.000
_cell.angle_alpha   90.00
_cell.angle_beta   90.00
_cell.angle_gamma   90.00
#
_symmetry.space_group_name_H-M   'P 1'
#
loop_
_entity.id
_entity.type
_entity.pdbx_description
1 polymer ?
#
loop_
_entity_poly.entity_id
_entity_poly.type
_entity_poly.pdbx_seq_one_letter_code
_entity_poly.pdbx_strand_id
1 'polypeptide(L)'
;SEDVRIKLQASASGQNMRKRQSPRRKKSATKEQAPKPADKIKEVLYETQSIEEHANVLFKPNEGPQTEFLAAAEREVLYGGSAGGGKSYAMLADPLRYMGHPQFSGLLLRHTTEELRELIFKSQELYPKIWSGIKWSERKMQWTAPSGARLWMSYLDRDEDVLRYQGLAFSWIGFDELTQWQSPYAWNYMRSRLRSTAPDLPIFMRATTNPGGRGHHWVKKMFIDPSPYNRAFDATDIETTEVLRYPAGHSKAGKPLFKRRFIP
;
A
#
# COMPACT_ATOMS: atom_id res chain seq x y z
N SER A 1 0.06 -20.12 8.42
CA SER A 1 0.57 -18.81 8.00
C SER A 1 0.36 -18.68 6.50
N GLU A 2 -0.68 -17.95 6.10
CA GLU A 2 -0.95 -17.67 4.68
C GLU A 2 0.08 -16.66 4.18
N ASP A 3 0.80 -17.04 3.13
CA ASP A 3 1.76 -16.19 2.44
C ASP A 3 1.06 -14.96 1.87
N VAL A 4 1.44 -13.78 2.35
CA VAL A 4 0.99 -12.50 1.79
C VAL A 4 1.68 -12.30 0.45
N ARG A 5 1.15 -12.91 -0.60
CA ARG A 5 1.58 -12.69 -1.99
C ARG A 5 0.75 -11.55 -2.57
N ILE A 6 1.39 -10.46 -2.96
CA ILE A 6 0.72 -9.41 -3.73
C ILE A 6 0.46 -9.96 -5.14
N LYS A 7 -0.73 -10.51 -5.38
CA LYS A 7 -1.19 -10.87 -6.73
C LYS A 7 -1.71 -9.59 -7.41
N LEU A 8 -0.96 -9.08 -8.36
CA LEU A 8 -1.44 -8.06 -9.29
C LEU A 8 -2.02 -8.79 -10.49
N GLN A 9 -3.35 -8.80 -10.62
CA GLN A 9 -4.03 -9.32 -11.82
C GLN A 9 -3.85 -8.31 -12.96
N ALA A 10 -3.07 -8.69 -13.97
CA ALA A 10 -3.09 -8.00 -15.25
C ALA A 10 -4.37 -8.36 -15.99
N SER A 11 -5.24 -7.39 -16.24
CA SER A 11 -6.40 -7.55 -17.10
C SER A 11 -5.95 -7.65 -18.56
N ALA A 12 -6.14 -8.81 -19.17
CA ALA A 12 -5.96 -9.02 -20.60
C ALA A 12 -7.09 -8.32 -21.36
N SER A 13 -6.74 -7.27 -22.10
CA SER A 13 -7.63 -6.66 -23.09
C SER A 13 -7.79 -7.57 -24.31
N GLY A 14 -8.99 -8.06 -24.55
CA GLY A 14 -9.31 -8.90 -25.68
C GLY A 14 -9.20 -8.14 -27.01
N GLN A 15 -8.39 -8.64 -27.90
CA GLN A 15 -8.46 -8.30 -29.31
C GLN A 15 -9.18 -9.40 -30.10
N ASN A 16 -10.28 -8.99 -30.68
CA ASN A 16 -11.13 -9.75 -31.60
C ASN A 16 -10.38 -9.96 -32.93
N MET A 17 -10.00 -11.18 -33.30
CA MET A 17 -9.57 -11.51 -34.65
C MET A 17 -10.50 -12.51 -35.31
N ARG A 18 -10.99 -12.09 -36.48
CA ARG A 18 -11.94 -12.76 -37.36
C ARG A 18 -11.44 -14.13 -37.82
N LYS A 19 -12.34 -15.10 -37.73
CA LYS A 19 -12.21 -16.46 -38.29
C LYS A 19 -11.99 -16.41 -39.81
N ARG A 20 -10.93 -17.05 -40.31
CA ARG A 20 -10.84 -17.56 -41.69
C ARG A 20 -11.07 -19.07 -41.63
N GLN A 21 -12.05 -19.54 -42.40
CA GLN A 21 -12.32 -20.93 -42.64
C GLN A 21 -11.32 -21.50 -43.66
N SER A 22 -10.85 -22.71 -43.49
CA SER A 22 -10.32 -23.57 -44.56
C SER A 22 -10.45 -25.07 -44.18
N PRO A 23 -10.27 -26.04 -45.11
CA PRO A 23 -11.32 -27.04 -45.31
C PRO A 23 -11.06 -28.39 -44.65
N ARG A 24 -12.18 -29.15 -44.50
CA ARG A 24 -12.28 -30.53 -44.00
C ARG A 24 -11.31 -31.51 -44.65
N ARG A 25 -10.52 -32.18 -43.84
CA ARG A 25 -9.87 -33.46 -44.15
C ARG A 25 -10.38 -34.53 -43.18
N LYS A 26 -11.13 -35.50 -43.68
CA LYS A 26 -11.56 -36.69 -42.95
C LYS A 26 -10.34 -37.51 -42.54
N LYS A 27 -10.17 -37.82 -41.27
CA LYS A 27 -9.34 -38.90 -40.76
C LYS A 27 -10.09 -39.71 -39.75
N SER A 28 -9.88 -41.02 -39.87
CA SER A 28 -10.46 -42.16 -39.13
C SER A 28 -10.42 -41.99 -37.61
N ALA A 29 -11.53 -42.32 -36.96
CA ALA A 29 -11.66 -42.33 -35.51
C ALA A 29 -10.94 -43.54 -34.90
N THR A 30 -9.82 -43.32 -34.26
CA THR A 30 -9.30 -44.24 -33.24
C THR A 30 -10.01 -43.88 -31.93
N LYS A 31 -10.65 -44.88 -31.28
CA LYS A 31 -11.31 -44.70 -29.98
C LYS A 31 -10.23 -44.45 -28.93
N GLU A 32 -10.01 -43.20 -28.62
CA GLU A 32 -9.21 -42.75 -27.48
C GLU A 32 -10.03 -42.99 -26.19
N GLN A 33 -9.52 -43.83 -25.32
CA GLN A 33 -10.15 -44.08 -24.01
C GLN A 33 -10.05 -42.81 -23.17
N ALA A 34 -11.15 -42.36 -22.58
CA ALA A 34 -11.18 -41.21 -21.69
C ALA A 34 -10.20 -41.42 -20.52
N PRO A 35 -9.38 -40.43 -20.17
CA PRO A 35 -8.36 -40.50 -19.11
C PRO A 35 -9.05 -40.82 -17.76
N LYS A 36 -8.39 -41.67 -16.96
CA LYS A 36 -8.89 -42.07 -15.64
C LYS A 36 -8.91 -40.84 -14.71
N PRO A 37 -9.83 -40.76 -13.71
CA PRO A 37 -9.94 -39.63 -12.80
C PRO A 37 -8.62 -39.24 -12.10
N ALA A 38 -7.75 -40.23 -11.81
CA ALA A 38 -6.45 -40.00 -11.20
C ALA A 38 -5.45 -39.23 -12.12
N ASP A 39 -5.56 -39.44 -13.44
CA ASP A 39 -4.69 -38.76 -14.40
C ASP A 39 -5.11 -37.28 -14.59
N LYS A 40 -6.44 -37.02 -14.54
CA LYS A 40 -6.97 -35.64 -14.54
C LYS A 40 -6.56 -34.84 -13.30
N ILE A 41 -6.53 -35.49 -12.12
CA ILE A 41 -6.08 -34.82 -10.88
C ILE A 41 -4.60 -34.47 -10.96
N LYS A 42 -3.76 -35.35 -11.50
CA LYS A 42 -2.33 -35.07 -11.72
C LYS A 42 -2.11 -33.93 -12.72
N GLU A 43 -2.86 -33.90 -13.81
CA GLU A 43 -2.78 -32.85 -14.82
C GLU A 43 -3.18 -31.47 -14.27
N VAL A 44 -4.27 -31.41 -13.48
CA VAL A 44 -4.69 -30.19 -12.79
C VAL A 44 -3.66 -29.73 -11.74
N LEU A 45 -3.08 -30.68 -10.98
CA LEU A 45 -2.02 -30.36 -10.02
C LEU A 45 -0.72 -29.85 -10.71
N TYR A 46 -0.39 -30.41 -11.86
CA TYR A 46 0.77 -29.98 -12.67
C TYR A 46 0.55 -28.59 -13.28
N GLU A 47 -0.65 -28.31 -13.80
CA GLU A 47 -1.01 -26.97 -14.29
C GLU A 47 -1.01 -25.93 -13.16
N THR A 48 -1.52 -26.31 -11.97
CA THR A 48 -1.52 -25.39 -10.81
C THR A 48 -0.11 -25.09 -10.32
N GLN A 49 0.79 -26.09 -10.28
CA GLN A 49 2.20 -25.89 -9.92
C GLN A 49 2.96 -25.07 -10.98
N SER A 50 2.73 -25.31 -12.28
CA SER A 50 3.36 -24.55 -13.35
C SER A 50 2.90 -23.08 -13.39
N ILE A 51 1.66 -22.79 -13.01
CA ILE A 51 1.14 -21.44 -12.87
C ILE A 51 1.81 -20.72 -11.67
N GLU A 52 2.10 -21.43 -10.59
CA GLU A 52 2.81 -20.86 -9.44
C GLU A 52 4.30 -20.58 -9.71
N GLU A 53 4.98 -21.42 -10.49
CA GLU A 53 6.39 -21.24 -10.87
C GLU A 53 6.62 -20.09 -11.86
N HIS A 54 5.60 -19.67 -12.63
CA HIS A 54 5.70 -18.62 -13.64
C HIS A 54 5.08 -17.29 -13.21
N ALA A 55 4.64 -17.15 -11.96
CA ALA A 55 4.25 -15.86 -11.43
C ALA A 55 5.51 -14.97 -11.32
N ASN A 56 5.66 -14.00 -12.22
CA ASN A 56 6.70 -12.98 -12.13
C ASN A 56 6.51 -12.20 -10.82
N VAL A 57 7.23 -12.60 -9.77
CA VAL A 57 7.27 -11.89 -8.51
C VAL A 57 8.11 -10.63 -8.70
N LEU A 58 7.48 -9.51 -9.02
CA LEU A 58 8.12 -8.22 -9.29
C LEU A 58 8.62 -7.53 -8.01
N PHE A 59 8.02 -7.86 -6.88
CA PHE A 59 8.45 -7.42 -5.56
C PHE A 59 8.12 -8.48 -4.51
N LYS A 60 9.13 -8.95 -3.80
CA LYS A 60 8.99 -9.85 -2.65
C LYS A 60 9.45 -9.08 -1.40
N PRO A 61 8.55 -8.82 -0.43
CA PRO A 61 8.98 -8.19 0.82
C PRO A 61 9.92 -9.12 1.58
N ASN A 62 10.84 -8.52 2.34
CA ASN A 62 11.63 -9.27 3.32
C ASN A 62 10.71 -9.86 4.39
N GLU A 63 11.02 -11.06 4.85
CA GLU A 63 10.30 -11.69 5.95
C GLU A 63 10.42 -10.86 7.25
N GLY A 64 9.39 -10.92 8.08
CA GLY A 64 9.33 -10.17 9.33
C GLY A 64 8.74 -8.76 9.16
N PRO A 65 9.35 -7.70 9.72
CA PRO A 65 8.73 -6.37 9.84
C PRO A 65 8.23 -5.76 8.53
N GLN A 66 8.93 -5.96 7.41
CA GLN A 66 8.48 -5.44 6.12
C GLN A 66 7.19 -6.11 5.64
N THR A 67 7.12 -7.44 5.76
CA THR A 67 5.90 -8.21 5.44
C THR A 67 4.75 -7.83 6.37
N GLU A 68 5.02 -7.66 7.65
CA GLU A 68 4.02 -7.26 8.64
C GLU A 68 3.47 -5.86 8.37
N PHE A 69 4.33 -4.91 7.98
CA PHE A 69 3.91 -3.57 7.59
C PHE A 69 2.96 -3.60 6.39
N LEU A 70 3.30 -4.35 5.35
CA LEU A 70 2.47 -4.49 4.16
C LEU A 70 1.16 -5.26 4.43
N ALA A 71 1.15 -6.16 5.41
CA ALA A 71 -0.05 -6.90 5.82
C ALA A 71 -0.94 -6.14 6.82
N ALA A 72 -0.46 -5.06 7.41
CA ALA A 72 -1.13 -4.35 8.48
C ALA A 72 -2.46 -3.71 8.01
N ALA A 73 -3.55 -4.04 8.71
CA ALA A 73 -4.90 -3.54 8.42
C ALA A 73 -5.29 -2.32 9.29
N GLU A 74 -4.45 -1.97 10.26
CA GLU A 74 -4.69 -0.84 11.16
C GLU A 74 -4.66 0.48 10.38
N ARG A 75 -5.49 1.43 10.81
CA ARG A 75 -5.60 2.73 10.13
C ARG A 75 -4.31 3.53 10.16
N GLU A 76 -3.58 3.52 11.27
CA GLU A 76 -2.30 4.19 11.43
C GLU A 76 -1.22 3.17 11.79
N VAL A 77 -0.17 3.08 10.99
CA VAL A 77 0.94 2.16 11.22
C VAL A 77 2.28 2.89 11.12
N LEU A 78 3.12 2.70 12.12
CA LEU A 78 4.51 3.13 12.14
C LEU A 78 5.41 1.91 11.97
N TYR A 79 6.28 1.93 10.96
CA TYR A 79 7.35 0.95 10.76
C TYR A 79 8.67 1.56 11.20
N GLY A 80 9.18 1.07 12.33
CA GLY A 80 10.42 1.53 12.95
C GLY A 80 11.64 0.73 12.52
N GLY A 81 12.68 0.77 13.36
CA GLY A 81 13.90 -0.01 13.21
C GLY A 81 15.06 0.76 12.58
N SER A 82 16.23 0.09 12.53
CA SER A 82 17.49 0.65 12.01
C SER A 82 17.47 0.89 10.51
N ALA A 83 18.46 1.65 10.03
CA ALA A 83 18.68 1.83 8.59
C ALA A 83 18.91 0.47 7.89
N GLY A 84 18.52 0.39 6.61
CA GLY A 84 18.68 -0.82 5.80
C GLY A 84 17.52 -1.83 5.87
N GLY A 85 16.53 -1.66 6.74
CA GLY A 85 15.39 -2.57 6.89
C GLY A 85 14.35 -2.57 5.75
N GLY A 86 14.66 -1.96 4.60
CA GLY A 86 13.74 -1.93 3.46
C GLY A 86 12.50 -1.02 3.65
N LYS A 87 12.51 -0.12 4.66
CA LYS A 87 11.38 0.75 5.00
C LYS A 87 10.88 1.60 3.84
N SER A 88 11.78 2.29 3.13
CA SER A 88 11.42 3.14 1.99
C SER A 88 10.81 2.32 0.83
N TYR A 89 11.30 1.09 0.58
CA TYR A 89 10.68 0.21 -0.39
C TYR A 89 9.30 -0.28 0.03
N ALA A 90 9.09 -0.58 1.32
CA ALA A 90 7.77 -0.91 1.85
C ALA A 90 6.81 0.27 1.70
N MET A 91 7.28 1.49 1.98
CA MET A 91 6.49 2.72 1.81
C MET A 91 6.11 2.97 0.34
N LEU A 92 7.00 2.67 -0.60
CA LEU A 92 6.70 2.76 -2.04
C LEU A 92 5.77 1.63 -2.52
N ALA A 93 5.90 0.42 -1.97
CA ALA A 93 5.11 -0.75 -2.39
C ALA A 93 3.66 -0.72 -1.85
N ASP A 94 3.44 -0.21 -0.63
CA ASP A 94 2.13 -0.26 0.04
C ASP A 94 0.99 0.39 -0.78
N PRO A 95 1.13 1.61 -1.34
CA PRO A 95 0.07 2.25 -2.13
C PRO A 95 -0.19 1.55 -3.47
N LEU A 96 0.78 0.79 -4.01
CA LEU A 96 0.61 0.11 -5.29
C LEU A 96 -0.53 -0.91 -5.30
N ARG A 97 -0.87 -1.49 -4.15
CA ARG A 97 -1.99 -2.42 -4.00
C ARG A 97 -3.34 -1.81 -4.39
N TYR A 98 -3.45 -0.49 -4.32
CA TYR A 98 -4.68 0.25 -4.55
C TYR A 98 -4.70 0.98 -5.90
N MET A 99 -3.60 0.95 -6.65
CA MET A 99 -3.49 1.64 -7.95
C MET A 99 -4.40 1.06 -9.04
N GLY A 100 -5.03 -0.09 -8.80
CA GLY A 100 -6.10 -0.64 -9.64
C GLY A 100 -7.46 0.03 -9.46
N HIS A 101 -7.67 0.73 -8.33
CA HIS A 101 -8.95 1.36 -8.02
C HIS A 101 -9.00 2.81 -8.54
N PRO A 102 -9.96 3.18 -9.44
CA PRO A 102 -9.96 4.49 -10.12
C PRO A 102 -10.09 5.69 -9.18
N GLN A 103 -10.70 5.52 -8.01
CA GLN A 103 -10.85 6.57 -7.00
C GLN A 103 -9.69 6.63 -6.01
N PHE A 104 -8.66 5.79 -6.17
CA PHE A 104 -7.50 5.85 -5.29
C PHE A 104 -6.76 7.18 -5.44
N SER A 105 -6.52 7.82 -4.32
CA SER A 105 -5.78 9.07 -4.18
C SER A 105 -4.80 8.93 -3.03
N GLY A 106 -3.53 8.78 -3.35
CA GLY A 106 -2.45 8.65 -2.39
C GLY A 106 -1.57 9.89 -2.31
N LEU A 107 -0.94 10.12 -1.16
CA LEU A 107 0.06 11.16 -0.95
C LEU A 107 1.22 10.58 -0.16
N LEU A 108 2.43 10.65 -0.70
CA LEU A 108 3.68 10.29 -0.04
C LEU A 108 4.47 11.55 0.29
N LEU A 109 4.85 11.69 1.55
CA LEU A 109 5.50 12.88 2.08
C LEU A 109 6.91 12.56 2.61
N ARG A 110 7.84 13.45 2.30
CA ARG A 110 9.17 13.57 2.88
C ARG A 110 9.34 14.93 3.53
N HIS A 111 10.35 15.08 4.38
CA HIS A 111 10.61 16.36 5.03
C HIS A 111 11.25 17.37 4.06
N THR A 112 12.25 16.96 3.28
CA THR A 112 12.97 17.84 2.34
C THR A 112 12.79 17.41 0.87
N THR A 113 13.08 18.34 -0.04
CA THR A 113 13.06 18.08 -1.49
C THR A 113 14.15 17.10 -1.91
N GLU A 114 15.33 17.19 -1.31
CA GLU A 114 16.48 16.34 -1.62
C GLU A 114 16.16 14.89 -1.28
N GLU A 115 15.63 14.65 -0.10
CA GLU A 115 15.21 13.31 0.34
C GLU A 115 14.07 12.76 -0.51
N LEU A 116 13.12 13.62 -0.93
CA LEU A 116 12.03 13.23 -1.80
C LEU A 116 12.53 12.76 -3.17
N ARG A 117 13.56 13.39 -3.74
CA ARG A 117 14.16 12.97 -5.02
C ARG A 117 14.63 11.53 -4.99
N GLU A 118 15.23 11.09 -3.89
CA GLU A 118 15.65 9.69 -3.74
C GLU A 118 14.47 8.72 -3.86
N LEU A 119 13.34 9.04 -3.20
CA LEU A 119 12.13 8.22 -3.30
C LEU A 119 11.54 8.25 -4.71
N ILE A 120 11.56 9.38 -5.38
CA ILE A 120 11.11 9.50 -6.77
C ILE A 120 11.94 8.60 -7.68
N PHE A 121 13.27 8.65 -7.60
CA PHE A 121 14.14 7.77 -8.40
C PHE A 121 13.85 6.30 -8.14
N LYS A 122 13.75 5.88 -6.88
CA LYS A 122 13.38 4.49 -6.54
C LYS A 122 12.00 4.10 -7.10
N SER A 123 11.04 5.03 -7.08
CA SER A 123 9.70 4.77 -7.63
C SER A 123 9.73 4.66 -9.16
N GLN A 124 10.58 5.43 -9.85
CA GLN A 124 10.76 5.37 -11.30
C GLN A 124 11.39 4.05 -11.77
N GLU A 125 12.22 3.44 -10.93
CA GLU A 125 12.75 2.10 -11.18
C GLU A 125 11.74 0.98 -10.90
N LEU A 126 10.90 1.16 -9.88
CA LEU A 126 10.01 0.12 -9.37
C LEU A 126 8.65 0.09 -10.07
N TYR A 127 7.99 1.24 -10.19
CA TYR A 127 6.58 1.31 -10.58
C TYR A 127 6.28 0.84 -12.01
N PRO A 128 7.10 1.21 -13.03
CA PRO A 128 6.87 0.72 -14.39
C PRO A 128 7.02 -0.80 -14.54
N LYS A 129 7.79 -1.45 -13.66
CA LYS A 129 7.94 -2.91 -13.65
C LYS A 129 6.70 -3.61 -13.08
N ILE A 130 6.01 -2.97 -12.13
CA ILE A 130 4.84 -3.53 -11.44
C ILE A 130 3.54 -3.18 -12.19
N TRP A 131 3.41 -1.94 -12.65
CA TRP A 131 2.20 -1.45 -13.33
C TRP A 131 2.51 -1.02 -14.75
N SER A 132 2.18 -1.86 -15.74
CA SER A 132 2.28 -1.48 -17.15
C SER A 132 1.40 -0.27 -17.45
N GLY A 133 1.97 0.73 -18.12
CA GLY A 133 1.27 1.95 -18.50
C GLY A 133 1.10 3.01 -17.41
N ILE A 134 1.69 2.81 -16.22
CA ILE A 134 1.78 3.87 -15.22
C ILE A 134 2.64 5.03 -15.74
N LYS A 135 2.24 6.26 -15.44
CA LYS A 135 2.92 7.47 -15.95
C LYS A 135 3.32 8.38 -14.81
N TRP A 136 4.55 8.87 -14.87
CA TRP A 136 5.05 9.93 -14.00
C TRP A 136 4.90 11.31 -14.64
N SER A 137 4.52 12.30 -13.85
CA SER A 137 4.48 13.71 -14.25
C SER A 137 5.35 14.54 -13.31
N GLU A 138 6.52 15.00 -13.80
CA GLU A 138 7.41 15.88 -13.05
C GLU A 138 6.71 17.16 -12.58
N ARG A 139 5.97 17.82 -13.47
CA ARG A 139 5.26 19.07 -13.13
C ARG A 139 4.27 18.91 -11.99
N LYS A 140 3.59 17.75 -11.90
CA LYS A 140 2.57 17.45 -10.89
C LYS A 140 3.15 16.70 -9.70
N MET A 141 4.39 16.22 -9.80
CA MET A 141 5.00 15.31 -8.83
C MET A 141 4.05 14.12 -8.53
N GLN A 142 3.57 13.47 -9.58
CA GLN A 142 2.44 12.53 -9.49
C GLN A 142 2.61 11.33 -10.40
N TRP A 143 2.38 10.16 -9.86
CA TRP A 143 2.10 8.94 -10.59
C TRP A 143 0.62 8.82 -10.92
N THR A 144 0.31 8.39 -12.14
CA THR A 144 -1.05 8.10 -12.59
C THR A 144 -1.09 6.71 -13.22
N ALA A 145 -1.93 5.82 -12.67
CA ALA A 145 -2.14 4.49 -13.21
C ALA A 145 -3.16 4.50 -14.36
N PRO A 146 -3.19 3.47 -15.21
CA PRO A 146 -4.20 3.32 -16.26
C PRO A 146 -5.65 3.32 -15.74
N SER A 147 -5.86 2.88 -14.49
CA SER A 147 -7.15 2.94 -13.79
C SER A 147 -7.66 4.37 -13.53
N GLY A 148 -6.77 5.37 -13.58
CA GLY A 148 -7.05 6.73 -13.12
C GLY A 148 -6.60 7.01 -11.67
N ALA A 149 -6.15 5.99 -10.95
CA ALA A 149 -5.57 6.14 -9.62
C ALA A 149 -4.35 7.08 -9.63
N ARG A 150 -4.17 7.83 -8.55
CA ARG A 150 -3.12 8.85 -8.45
C ARG A 150 -2.36 8.70 -7.14
N LEU A 151 -1.05 8.88 -7.23
CA LEU A 151 -0.17 8.97 -6.07
C LEU A 151 0.72 10.21 -6.23
N TRP A 152 0.51 11.21 -5.38
CA TRP A 152 1.38 12.38 -5.29
C TRP A 152 2.57 12.09 -4.41
N MET A 153 3.71 12.62 -4.79
CA MET A 153 4.93 12.61 -4.00
C MET A 153 5.30 14.07 -3.71
N SER A 154 5.41 14.43 -2.44
CA SER A 154 5.62 15.83 -2.03
C SER A 154 6.44 15.93 -0.77
N TYR A 155 6.79 17.13 -0.39
CA TYR A 155 7.55 17.42 0.84
C TYR A 155 6.83 18.46 1.69
N LEU A 156 7.14 18.44 2.98
CA LEU A 156 6.68 19.41 3.97
C LEU A 156 7.89 19.87 4.79
N ASP A 157 8.45 21.01 4.40
CA ASP A 157 9.60 21.62 5.08
C ASP A 157 9.17 22.26 6.40
N ARG A 158 7.96 22.82 6.44
CA ARG A 158 7.34 23.45 7.61
C ARG A 158 5.97 22.86 7.89
N ASP A 159 5.58 22.94 9.15
CA ASP A 159 4.26 22.44 9.59
C ASP A 159 3.11 23.12 8.82
N GLU A 160 3.22 24.42 8.48
CA GLU A 160 2.20 25.16 7.74
C GLU A 160 2.02 24.72 6.29
N ASP A 161 3.00 24.02 5.72
CA ASP A 161 2.92 23.50 4.35
C ASP A 161 1.76 22.55 4.14
N VAL A 162 1.23 21.95 5.21
CA VAL A 162 0.03 21.10 5.16
C VAL A 162 -1.20 21.86 4.65
N LEU A 163 -1.24 23.18 4.75
CA LEU A 163 -2.37 23.99 4.29
C LEU A 163 -2.56 23.91 2.78
N ARG A 164 -1.53 23.53 2.02
CA ARG A 164 -1.62 23.25 0.58
C ARG A 164 -2.64 22.12 0.27
N TYR A 165 -2.90 21.25 1.24
CA TYR A 165 -3.83 20.13 1.10
C TYR A 165 -5.23 20.45 1.63
N GLN A 166 -5.50 21.69 1.98
CA GLN A 166 -6.83 22.13 2.39
C GLN A 166 -7.85 21.84 1.28
N GLY A 167 -8.97 21.22 1.62
CA GLY A 167 -9.99 20.83 0.64
C GLY A 167 -9.73 19.50 -0.08
N LEU A 168 -8.50 18.98 -0.07
CA LEU A 168 -8.18 17.69 -0.68
C LEU A 168 -8.56 16.52 0.22
N ALA A 169 -8.71 15.34 -0.38
CA ALA A 169 -8.98 14.08 0.29
C ALA A 169 -8.07 12.98 -0.28
N PHE A 170 -7.55 12.17 0.61
CA PHE A 170 -6.68 11.04 0.27
C PHE A 170 -7.19 9.78 0.94
N SER A 171 -7.12 8.66 0.23
CA SER A 171 -7.39 7.33 0.79
C SER A 171 -6.13 6.73 1.43
N TRP A 172 -4.96 7.18 1.05
CA TRP A 172 -3.68 6.76 1.59
C TRP A 172 -2.74 7.95 1.78
N ILE A 173 -2.10 8.03 2.95
CA ILE A 173 -1.11 9.06 3.24
C ILE A 173 0.10 8.39 3.88
N GLY A 174 1.29 8.57 3.28
CA GLY A 174 2.56 8.07 3.78
C GLY A 174 3.48 9.20 4.24
N PHE A 175 4.08 9.05 5.42
CA PHE A 175 5.16 9.88 5.93
C PHE A 175 6.43 9.04 6.01
N ASP A 176 7.37 9.28 5.12
CA ASP A 176 8.64 8.57 5.19
C ASP A 176 9.61 9.36 6.08
N GLU A 177 10.17 8.66 7.09
CA GLU A 177 11.00 9.23 8.16
C GLU A 177 10.26 10.22 9.07
N LEU A 178 9.16 9.78 9.68
CA LEU A 178 8.26 10.61 10.49
C LEU A 178 8.95 11.42 11.61
N THR A 179 10.06 10.94 12.16
CA THR A 179 10.82 11.66 13.21
C THR A 179 11.55 12.90 12.71
N GLN A 180 11.54 13.19 11.41
CA GLN A 180 12.10 14.45 10.88
C GLN A 180 11.21 15.65 11.21
N TRP A 181 9.89 15.47 11.36
CA TRP A 181 8.98 16.55 11.76
C TRP A 181 9.04 16.76 13.27
N GLN A 182 9.30 18.01 13.66
CA GLN A 182 9.51 18.38 15.06
C GLN A 182 8.26 18.22 15.93
N SER A 183 7.09 18.42 15.35
CA SER A 183 5.80 18.37 16.04
C SER A 183 4.83 17.37 15.41
N PRO A 184 3.79 16.91 16.13
CA PRO A 184 2.75 16.06 15.55
C PRO A 184 1.75 16.83 14.67
N TYR A 185 1.93 18.15 14.47
CA TYR A 185 0.95 19.00 13.79
C TYR A 185 0.65 18.53 12.37
N ALA A 186 1.69 18.30 11.55
CA ALA A 186 1.52 17.83 10.17
C ALA A 186 0.79 16.47 10.11
N TRP A 187 1.18 15.52 10.96
CA TRP A 187 0.51 14.23 11.06
C TRP A 187 -0.98 14.36 11.42
N ASN A 188 -1.29 15.13 12.45
CA ASN A 188 -2.66 15.33 12.93
C ASN A 188 -3.52 16.08 11.90
N TYR A 189 -2.98 17.12 11.25
CA TYR A 189 -3.67 17.82 10.19
C TYR A 189 -3.98 16.90 9.00
N MET A 190 -3.01 16.14 8.53
CA MET A 190 -3.19 15.24 7.39
C MET A 190 -4.16 14.09 7.71
N ARG A 191 -4.28 13.66 8.97
CA ARG A 191 -5.32 12.72 9.38
C ARG A 191 -6.72 13.23 9.04
N SER A 192 -6.98 14.54 9.13
CA SER A 192 -8.27 15.11 8.75
C SER A 192 -8.53 15.08 7.24
N ARG A 193 -7.48 14.88 6.44
CA ARG A 193 -7.56 14.72 4.97
C ARG A 193 -7.73 13.26 4.55
N LEU A 194 -7.56 12.32 5.48
CA LEU A 194 -7.69 10.88 5.25
C LEU A 194 -9.16 10.46 5.17
N ARG A 195 -9.69 10.38 3.97
CA ARG A 195 -11.09 10.02 3.71
C ARG A 195 -11.26 9.44 2.30
N SER A 196 -12.24 8.55 2.12
CA SER A 196 -12.67 8.02 0.84
C SER A 196 -14.19 7.99 0.78
N THR A 197 -14.76 8.21 -0.40
CA THR A 197 -16.18 8.00 -0.67
C THR A 197 -16.46 6.61 -1.23
N ALA A 198 -15.43 5.88 -1.66
CA ALA A 198 -15.54 4.51 -2.12
C ALA A 198 -15.59 3.56 -0.92
N PRO A 199 -16.65 2.76 -0.75
CA PRO A 199 -16.82 1.90 0.43
C PRO A 199 -15.84 0.71 0.45
N ASP A 200 -15.36 0.29 -0.70
CA ASP A 200 -14.41 -0.80 -0.93
C ASP A 200 -12.94 -0.36 -0.90
N LEU A 201 -12.69 0.95 -0.79
CA LEU A 201 -11.34 1.49 -0.70
C LEU A 201 -11.01 1.85 0.76
N PRO A 202 -10.13 1.07 1.43
CA PRO A 202 -9.74 1.37 2.80
C PRO A 202 -8.92 2.66 2.87
N ILE A 203 -8.90 3.26 4.06
CA ILE A 203 -8.14 4.48 4.33
C ILE A 203 -7.00 4.19 5.31
N PHE A 204 -5.77 4.59 4.94
CA PHE A 204 -4.57 4.32 5.73
C PHE A 204 -3.64 5.52 5.86
N MET A 205 -3.08 5.70 7.06
CA MET A 205 -1.86 6.47 7.27
C MET A 205 -0.71 5.53 7.58
N ARG A 206 0.36 5.70 6.87
CA ARG A 206 1.58 4.91 6.98
C ARG A 206 2.74 5.81 7.33
N ALA A 207 3.61 5.34 8.20
CA ALA A 207 4.85 6.05 8.49
C ALA A 207 6.01 5.06 8.60
N THR A 208 7.19 5.55 8.24
CA THR A 208 8.46 4.91 8.58
C THR A 208 9.24 5.82 9.51
N THR A 209 10.19 5.26 10.24
CA THR A 209 11.10 6.04 11.06
C THR A 209 12.39 5.29 11.34
N ASN A 210 13.46 6.06 11.55
CA ASN A 210 14.67 5.61 12.21
C ASN A 210 14.65 6.12 13.67
N PRO A 211 15.38 5.48 14.58
CA PRO A 211 15.57 6.01 15.93
C PRO A 211 16.22 7.40 15.89
N GLY A 212 15.80 8.28 16.78
CA GLY A 212 16.31 9.66 16.84
C GLY A 212 15.53 10.64 15.97
N GLY A 213 16.13 11.78 15.64
CA GLY A 213 15.49 12.89 14.91
C GLY A 213 14.74 13.86 15.80
N ARG A 214 14.37 15.03 15.22
CA ARG A 214 13.74 16.14 15.96
C ARG A 214 12.39 15.79 16.57
N GLY A 215 11.63 14.91 15.91
CA GLY A 215 10.31 14.46 16.34
C GLY A 215 10.30 13.18 17.16
N HIS A 216 11.48 12.63 17.52
CA HIS A 216 11.56 11.35 18.24
C HIS A 216 10.64 11.28 19.45
N HIS A 217 10.59 12.33 20.25
CA HIS A 217 9.80 12.34 21.50
C HIS A 217 8.31 12.16 21.24
N TRP A 218 7.71 12.92 20.33
CA TRP A 218 6.28 12.81 20.08
C TRP A 218 5.91 11.52 19.33
N VAL A 219 6.78 11.06 18.41
CA VAL A 219 6.57 9.79 17.70
C VAL A 219 6.61 8.62 18.69
N LYS A 220 7.58 8.63 19.61
CA LYS A 220 7.67 7.63 20.68
C LYS A 220 6.41 7.63 21.54
N LYS A 221 5.99 8.79 22.03
CA LYS A 221 4.79 8.95 22.86
C LYS A 221 3.50 8.53 22.14
N MET A 222 3.41 8.72 20.82
CA MET A 222 2.22 8.40 20.04
C MET A 222 2.13 6.92 19.65
N PHE A 223 3.24 6.27 19.32
CA PHE A 223 3.25 4.96 18.70
C PHE A 223 3.96 3.88 19.51
N ILE A 224 5.01 4.22 20.26
CA ILE A 224 5.88 3.23 20.88
C ILE A 224 5.46 2.98 22.33
N ASP A 225 5.35 4.03 23.13
CA ASP A 225 5.01 3.91 24.57
C ASP A 225 3.67 3.22 24.81
N PRO A 226 2.58 3.49 24.07
CA PRO A 226 1.31 2.78 24.26
C PRO A 226 1.26 1.42 23.56
N SER A 227 2.28 1.04 22.77
CA SER A 227 2.25 -0.18 21.98
C SER A 227 2.48 -1.43 22.84
N PRO A 228 1.59 -2.45 22.75
CA PRO A 228 1.84 -3.76 23.35
C PRO A 228 2.75 -4.63 22.46
N TYR A 229 3.88 -4.10 22.03
CA TYR A 229 4.87 -4.69 21.14
C TYR A 229 4.27 -5.40 19.91
N ASN A 230 4.40 -4.77 18.73
CA ASN A 230 3.97 -5.30 17.43
C ASN A 230 2.50 -5.77 17.38
N ARG A 231 1.62 -5.20 18.16
CA ARG A 231 0.18 -5.48 18.15
C ARG A 231 -0.64 -4.22 17.94
N ALA A 232 -1.85 -4.39 17.44
CA ALA A 232 -2.81 -3.31 17.32
C ALA A 232 -3.28 -2.83 18.69
N PHE A 233 -3.36 -1.52 18.87
CA PHE A 233 -3.91 -0.87 20.07
C PHE A 233 -4.86 0.27 19.69
N ASP A 234 -5.72 0.67 20.61
CA ASP A 234 -6.62 1.80 20.39
C ASP A 234 -5.81 3.10 20.34
N ALA A 235 -6.08 3.92 19.33
CA ALA A 235 -5.40 5.21 19.21
C ALA A 235 -5.71 6.11 20.39
N THR A 236 -4.65 6.69 20.98
CA THR A 236 -4.74 7.61 22.10
C THR A 236 -4.41 9.03 21.67
N ASP A 237 -4.94 10.00 22.40
CA ASP A 237 -4.47 11.37 22.34
C ASP A 237 -3.04 11.48 22.89
N ILE A 238 -2.20 12.30 22.27
CA ILE A 238 -0.78 12.36 22.63
C ILE A 238 -0.54 13.12 23.95
N GLU A 239 -1.44 14.02 24.33
CA GLU A 239 -1.29 14.84 25.54
C GLU A 239 -1.99 14.18 26.73
N THR A 240 -3.24 13.78 26.55
CA THR A 240 -4.08 13.22 27.63
C THR A 240 -3.88 11.73 27.82
N THR A 241 -3.30 11.03 26.85
CA THR A 241 -3.19 9.55 26.79
C THR A 241 -4.53 8.81 26.77
N GLU A 242 -5.64 9.53 26.67
CA GLU A 242 -6.96 8.94 26.57
C GLU A 242 -7.22 8.33 25.20
N VAL A 243 -7.99 7.24 25.17
CA VAL A 243 -8.40 6.61 23.91
C VAL A 243 -9.28 7.54 23.11
N LEU A 244 -8.90 7.81 21.87
CA LEU A 244 -9.71 8.58 20.93
C LEU A 244 -11.00 7.82 20.61
N ARG A 245 -12.16 8.47 20.85
CA ARG A 245 -13.47 7.85 20.71
C ARG A 245 -14.37 8.62 19.76
N TYR A 246 -15.33 7.92 19.17
CA TYR A 246 -16.40 8.59 18.42
C TYR A 246 -17.22 9.51 19.34
N PRO A 247 -17.51 10.75 18.89
CA PRO A 247 -18.23 11.72 19.70
C PRO A 247 -19.68 11.28 19.98
N ALA A 248 -20.29 11.91 20.98
CA ALA A 248 -21.72 11.77 21.26
C ALA A 248 -22.53 12.15 19.99
N GLY A 249 -23.60 11.40 19.72
CA GLY A 249 -24.43 11.61 18.53
C GLY A 249 -24.00 10.80 17.30
N HIS A 250 -22.80 10.21 17.29
CA HIS A 250 -22.39 9.29 16.24
C HIS A 250 -22.94 7.88 16.49
N SER A 251 -23.30 7.12 15.44
CA SER A 251 -23.80 5.74 15.55
C SER A 251 -22.86 4.78 16.31
N LYS A 252 -21.57 5.11 16.37
CA LYS A 252 -20.52 4.38 17.11
C LYS A 252 -20.05 5.14 18.36
N ALA A 253 -20.87 6.04 18.93
CA ALA A 253 -20.49 6.87 20.08
C ALA A 253 -19.83 6.03 21.19
N GLY A 254 -18.75 6.55 21.77
CA GLY A 254 -17.99 5.91 22.83
C GLY A 254 -17.05 4.78 22.41
N LYS A 255 -17.18 4.22 21.20
CA LYS A 255 -16.24 3.21 20.69
C LYS A 255 -14.90 3.86 20.28
N PRO A 256 -13.78 3.11 20.32
CA PRO A 256 -12.50 3.60 19.82
C PRO A 256 -12.60 4.05 18.36
N LEU A 257 -11.97 5.18 18.04
CA LEU A 257 -12.08 5.80 16.72
C LEU A 257 -11.37 4.98 15.64
N PHE A 258 -10.15 4.48 15.96
CA PHE A 258 -9.36 3.61 15.08
C PHE A 258 -8.23 2.92 15.86
N LYS A 259 -7.57 1.98 15.18
CA LYS A 259 -6.41 1.26 15.72
C LYS A 259 -5.11 1.84 15.18
N ARG A 260 -4.07 1.80 16.02
CA ARG A 260 -2.66 1.99 15.68
C ARG A 260 -1.87 0.70 15.81
N ARG A 261 -0.73 0.64 15.14
CA ARG A 261 0.27 -0.40 15.32
C ARG A 261 1.67 0.19 15.17
N PHE A 262 2.58 -0.24 16.03
CA PHE A 262 4.01 -0.04 15.87
C PHE A 262 4.65 -1.37 15.50
N ILE A 263 5.41 -1.39 14.42
CA ILE A 263 6.20 -2.52 13.94
C ILE A 263 7.67 -2.14 14.10
N PRO A 264 8.41 -2.80 15.03
CA PRO A 264 9.79 -2.45 15.36
C PRO A 264 10.80 -2.83 14.28
#